data_b04a89e8d3fd83bcf32d54c83b18b31e
#
_entry.id   b04a89e8d3fd83bcf32d54c83b18b31e
#
_cell.length_a   1.000
_cell.length_b   1.000
_cell.length_c   1.000
_cell.angle_alpha   90.00
_cell.angle_beta   90.00
_cell.angle_gamma   90.00
#
_symmetry.space_group_name_H-M   'P 1'
#
loop_
_entity.id
_entity.type
_entity.pdbx_description
1 polymer ?
#
loop_
_entity_poly.entity_id
_entity_poly.type
_entity_poly.pdbx_seq_one_letter_code
_entity_poly.pdbx_strand_id
1 'polypeptide(L)'
;MEKLKIIALMGRSKAGKNTAGEMLCDMGQGAQMAFADKLKKITGEMFSLSDEDMNTEKGKAAPTALPCLLCPTCHTPEVEEFTREYTKLARCKVCGVIGDSKVFNGFWTPRTILQFLGTECFRKISPSVWSDYAISSARKILTSGAAPKGPVPFVVLTDLRFKSEAEAVWAVGGQVWRIRRPETDEVATGLKGHASENEQDSIPDSKCQAVIMNDGTLDSLRGRLVGEFNKWKDSQKS
;
A
#
# COMPACT_ATOMS: atom_id res chain seq x y z
N MET A 1 -20.51 8.50 16.86
CA MET A 1 -19.34 9.08 16.16
C MET A 1 -19.75 9.45 14.76
N GLU A 2 -19.41 10.63 14.29
CA GLU A 2 -19.70 11.07 12.93
C GLU A 2 -18.98 10.18 11.92
N LYS A 3 -19.71 9.70 10.90
CA LYS A 3 -19.16 8.86 9.84
C LYS A 3 -18.23 9.68 8.97
N LEU A 4 -17.01 9.19 8.72
CA LEU A 4 -16.09 9.83 7.80
C LEU A 4 -16.40 9.38 6.36
N LYS A 5 -16.44 10.31 5.44
CA LYS A 5 -16.65 10.06 4.02
C LYS A 5 -15.34 9.60 3.37
N ILE A 6 -15.01 8.34 3.56
CA ILE A 6 -13.79 7.70 3.06
C ILE A 6 -14.16 6.56 2.11
N ILE A 7 -13.50 6.51 0.95
CA ILE A 7 -13.49 5.37 0.04
C ILE A 7 -12.06 4.83 0.00
N ALA A 8 -11.84 3.62 0.50
CA ALA A 8 -10.53 2.98 0.45
C ALA A 8 -10.48 1.94 -0.69
N LEU A 9 -9.47 2.06 -1.54
CA LEU A 9 -9.29 1.20 -2.71
C LEU A 9 -8.30 0.08 -2.38
N MET A 10 -8.74 -1.15 -2.58
CA MET A 10 -7.98 -2.38 -2.42
C MET A 10 -7.85 -3.09 -3.77
N GLY A 11 -6.79 -3.85 -3.95
CA GLY A 11 -6.55 -4.64 -5.17
C GLY A 11 -5.07 -4.91 -5.35
N ARG A 12 -4.72 -5.88 -6.19
CA ARG A 12 -3.34 -6.29 -6.45
C ARG A 12 -2.50 -5.18 -7.06
N SER A 13 -1.17 -5.36 -7.05
CA SER A 13 -0.26 -4.44 -7.74
C SER A 13 -0.69 -4.30 -9.20
N LYS A 14 -0.64 -3.07 -9.74
CA LYS A 14 -1.05 -2.74 -11.12
C LYS A 14 -2.54 -2.96 -11.46
N ALA A 15 -3.39 -3.23 -10.49
CA ALA A 15 -4.83 -3.36 -10.74
C ALA A 15 -5.53 -2.03 -11.13
N GLY A 16 -4.83 -0.88 -11.02
CA GLY A 16 -5.38 0.42 -11.42
C GLY A 16 -5.98 1.24 -10.27
N LYS A 17 -5.61 0.94 -9.01
CA LYS A 17 -6.12 1.67 -7.83
C LYS A 17 -5.89 3.18 -7.87
N ASN A 18 -4.68 3.61 -8.25
CA ASN A 18 -4.34 5.04 -8.31
C ASN A 18 -5.19 5.75 -9.37
N THR A 19 -5.28 5.17 -10.57
CA THR A 19 -6.12 5.70 -11.65
C THR A 19 -7.59 5.77 -11.25
N ALA A 20 -8.10 4.73 -10.58
CA ALA A 20 -9.47 4.73 -10.05
C ALA A 20 -9.66 5.82 -8.99
N GLY A 21 -8.66 6.04 -8.13
CA GLY A 21 -8.67 7.10 -7.13
C GLY A 21 -8.69 8.49 -7.74
N GLU A 22 -7.86 8.75 -8.73
CA GLU A 22 -7.83 9.99 -9.51
C GLU A 22 -9.19 10.25 -10.16
N MET A 23 -9.74 9.25 -10.86
CA MET A 23 -11.06 9.36 -11.50
C MET A 23 -12.18 9.67 -10.49
N LEU A 24 -12.18 9.04 -9.30
CA LEU A 24 -13.14 9.31 -8.25
C LEU A 24 -13.00 10.75 -7.73
N CYS A 25 -11.78 11.21 -7.49
CA CYS A 25 -11.53 12.56 -7.03
C CYS A 25 -11.97 13.61 -8.06
N ASP A 26 -11.69 13.36 -9.35
CA ASP A 26 -12.13 14.24 -10.43
C ASP A 26 -13.66 14.33 -10.53
N MET A 27 -14.38 13.21 -10.41
CA MET A 27 -15.84 13.18 -10.48
C MET A 27 -16.51 13.88 -9.32
N GLY A 28 -15.95 13.81 -8.12
CA GLY A 28 -16.58 14.32 -6.91
C GLY A 28 -15.84 15.47 -6.23
N GLN A 29 -14.71 15.92 -6.83
CA GLN A 29 -13.81 16.88 -6.20
C GLN A 29 -13.33 16.42 -4.82
N GLY A 30 -12.97 15.13 -4.70
CA GLY A 30 -12.42 14.53 -3.50
C GLY A 30 -10.92 14.81 -3.32
N ALA A 31 -10.36 14.36 -2.20
CA ALA A 31 -8.91 14.36 -1.96
C ALA A 31 -8.40 12.93 -1.98
N GLN A 32 -7.27 12.71 -2.67
CA GLN A 32 -6.60 11.41 -2.69
C GLN A 32 -5.41 11.40 -1.73
N MET A 33 -5.22 10.29 -1.05
CA MET A 33 -4.03 9.99 -0.25
C MET A 33 -3.80 8.48 -0.18
N ALA A 34 -2.60 8.07 0.23
CA ALA A 34 -2.25 6.67 0.44
C ALA A 34 -1.82 6.42 1.88
N PHE A 35 -2.04 5.19 2.38
CA PHE A 35 -1.53 4.76 3.69
C PHE A 35 0.00 4.90 3.76
N ALA A 36 0.69 4.68 2.65
CA ALA A 36 2.14 4.73 2.56
C ALA A 36 2.72 6.15 2.36
N ASP A 37 1.92 7.20 2.14
CA ASP A 37 2.43 8.54 1.81
C ASP A 37 3.37 9.09 2.89
N LYS A 38 2.99 8.95 4.16
CA LYS A 38 3.82 9.42 5.27
C LYS A 38 5.11 8.62 5.38
N LEU A 39 5.05 7.31 5.19
CA LEU A 39 6.22 6.44 5.18
C LEU A 39 7.19 6.86 4.06
N LYS A 40 6.69 7.04 2.85
CA LYS A 40 7.50 7.51 1.72
C LYS A 40 8.16 8.85 2.00
N LYS A 41 7.39 9.82 2.50
CA LYS A 41 7.91 11.14 2.84
C LYS A 41 9.06 11.05 3.85
N ILE A 42 8.86 10.36 4.99
CA ILE A 42 9.89 10.18 6.00
C ILE A 42 11.12 9.47 5.41
N THR A 43 10.91 8.39 4.66
CA THR A 43 12.00 7.62 4.06
C THR A 43 12.78 8.45 3.03
N GLY A 44 12.10 9.21 2.17
CA GLY A 44 12.73 10.10 1.21
C GLY A 44 13.61 11.16 1.88
N GLU A 45 13.07 11.81 2.91
CA GLU A 45 13.81 12.83 3.68
C GLU A 45 15.02 12.22 4.42
N MET A 46 14.85 11.07 5.08
CA MET A 46 15.92 10.44 5.88
C MET A 46 17.06 9.87 5.05
N PHE A 47 16.75 9.31 3.88
CA PHE A 47 17.73 8.62 3.03
C PHE A 47 18.06 9.38 1.75
N SER A 48 17.62 10.63 1.62
CA SER A 48 17.84 11.50 0.45
C SER A 48 17.39 10.83 -0.86
N LEU A 49 16.24 10.16 -0.83
CA LEU A 49 15.64 9.51 -1.99
C LEU A 49 14.66 10.46 -2.67
N SER A 50 14.71 10.51 -4.01
CA SER A 50 13.84 11.36 -4.80
C SER A 50 12.41 10.81 -4.91
N ASP A 51 11.49 11.64 -5.39
CA ASP A 51 10.13 11.20 -5.72
C ASP A 51 10.12 10.11 -6.80
N GLU A 52 11.06 10.13 -7.74
CA GLU A 52 11.21 9.08 -8.75
C GLU A 52 11.60 7.74 -8.11
N ASP A 53 12.57 7.75 -7.17
CA ASP A 53 12.98 6.57 -6.41
C ASP A 53 11.84 5.95 -5.62
N MET A 54 10.94 6.77 -5.10
CA MET A 54 9.87 6.36 -4.21
C MET A 54 8.59 5.94 -4.94
N ASN A 55 8.38 6.38 -6.18
CA ASN A 55 7.09 6.23 -6.87
C ASN A 55 7.15 5.45 -8.18
N THR A 56 8.30 5.39 -8.88
CA THR A 56 8.42 4.58 -10.09
C THR A 56 8.86 3.15 -9.80
N GLU A 57 8.50 2.21 -10.66
CA GLU A 57 8.94 0.82 -10.51
C GLU A 57 10.46 0.68 -10.69
N LYS A 58 11.05 1.45 -11.62
CA LYS A 58 12.50 1.49 -11.86
C LYS A 58 13.24 2.08 -10.65
N GLY A 59 12.80 3.24 -10.15
CA GLY A 59 13.39 3.89 -8.98
C GLY A 59 13.33 3.00 -7.74
N LYS A 60 12.15 2.43 -7.44
CA LYS A 60 11.98 1.51 -6.29
C LYS A 60 12.89 0.28 -6.35
N ALA A 61 13.27 -0.18 -7.52
CA ALA A 61 14.14 -1.34 -7.71
C ALA A 61 15.63 -0.98 -7.84
N ALA A 62 15.96 0.29 -8.00
CA ALA A 62 17.35 0.74 -8.17
C ALA A 62 18.11 0.58 -6.84
N PRO A 63 19.35 0.02 -6.86
CA PRO A 63 20.19 -0.02 -5.68
C PRO A 63 20.55 1.41 -5.20
N THR A 64 20.46 1.63 -3.90
CA THR A 64 20.96 2.85 -3.25
C THR A 64 22.46 2.73 -2.96
N ALA A 65 23.07 3.80 -2.45
CA ALA A 65 24.45 3.73 -1.94
C ALA A 65 24.58 3.07 -0.54
N LEU A 66 23.47 2.62 0.06
CA LEU A 66 23.44 2.04 1.39
C LEU A 66 23.74 0.53 1.31
N PRO A 67 24.86 0.06 1.86
CA PRO A 67 25.18 -1.37 1.87
C PRO A 67 24.24 -2.13 2.81
N CYS A 68 23.96 -3.37 2.48
CA CYS A 68 23.23 -4.30 3.34
C CYS A 68 23.71 -5.73 3.15
N LEU A 69 23.34 -6.60 4.09
CA LEU A 69 23.38 -8.03 3.83
C LEU A 69 22.17 -8.41 3.00
N LEU A 70 22.40 -9.02 1.85
CA LEU A 70 21.35 -9.45 0.94
C LEU A 70 21.48 -10.95 0.69
N CYS A 71 20.37 -11.68 0.86
CA CYS A 71 20.36 -13.11 0.59
C CYS A 71 20.62 -13.38 -0.92
N PRO A 72 21.61 -14.20 -1.27
CA PRO A 72 21.91 -14.51 -2.67
C PRO A 72 20.83 -15.33 -3.37
N THR A 73 19.93 -15.97 -2.61
CA THR A 73 18.90 -16.86 -3.15
C THR A 73 17.54 -16.15 -3.33
N CYS A 74 17.09 -15.41 -2.34
CA CYS A 74 15.76 -14.76 -2.39
C CYS A 74 15.83 -13.23 -2.37
N HIS A 75 17.03 -12.66 -2.41
CA HIS A 75 17.29 -11.22 -2.49
C HIS A 75 16.58 -10.38 -1.39
N THR A 76 16.38 -10.98 -0.21
CA THR A 76 15.86 -10.25 0.96
C THR A 76 17.00 -9.70 1.81
N PRO A 77 16.86 -8.53 2.42
CA PRO A 77 17.79 -8.03 3.43
C PRO A 77 17.53 -8.61 4.83
N GLU A 78 16.54 -9.50 4.99
CA GLU A 78 16.26 -10.19 6.25
C GLU A 78 17.31 -11.27 6.52
N VAL A 79 18.52 -10.84 6.82
CA VAL A 79 19.69 -11.69 7.04
C VAL A 79 20.25 -11.42 8.44
N GLU A 80 20.61 -12.47 9.14
CA GLU A 80 21.32 -12.39 10.41
C GLU A 80 22.74 -12.93 10.28
N GLU A 81 23.72 -12.21 10.83
CA GLU A 81 25.10 -12.69 10.94
C GLU A 81 25.29 -13.42 12.27
N PHE A 82 26.13 -14.45 12.24
CA PHE A 82 26.58 -15.15 13.44
C PHE A 82 27.99 -15.68 13.22
N THR A 83 28.70 -15.98 14.30
CA THR A 83 30.07 -16.55 14.23
C THR A 83 30.03 -17.98 14.68
N ARG A 84 30.63 -18.86 13.89
CA ARG A 84 30.84 -20.25 14.22
C ARG A 84 32.31 -20.59 13.95
N GLU A 85 33.02 -21.09 14.96
CA GLU A 85 34.40 -21.52 14.84
C GLU A 85 35.32 -20.53 14.11
N TYR A 86 35.24 -19.25 14.49
CA TYR A 86 35.98 -18.11 13.90
C TYR A 86 35.56 -17.70 12.48
N THR A 87 34.54 -18.33 11.90
CA THR A 87 34.01 -17.96 10.59
C THR A 87 32.76 -17.11 10.76
N LYS A 88 32.71 -15.94 10.09
CA LYS A 88 31.50 -15.15 9.99
C LYS A 88 30.56 -15.75 8.95
N LEU A 89 29.42 -16.22 9.42
CA LEU A 89 28.35 -16.78 8.60
C LEU A 89 27.13 -15.85 8.61
N ALA A 90 26.30 -15.99 7.60
CA ALA A 90 25.01 -15.34 7.54
C ALA A 90 23.90 -16.35 7.24
N ARG A 91 22.71 -16.14 7.81
CA ARG A 91 21.51 -16.92 7.58
C ARG A 91 20.41 -16.02 7.07
N CYS A 92 19.77 -16.40 5.99
CA CYS A 92 18.53 -15.77 5.55
C CYS A 92 17.35 -16.22 6.43
N LYS A 93 16.60 -15.28 6.99
CA LYS A 93 15.42 -15.57 7.82
C LYS A 93 14.21 -16.03 7.00
N VAL A 94 14.20 -15.71 5.69
CA VAL A 94 13.08 -16.06 4.80
C VAL A 94 13.24 -17.44 4.18
N CYS A 95 14.37 -17.73 3.54
CA CYS A 95 14.58 -19.01 2.84
C CYS A 95 15.49 -20.00 3.59
N GLY A 96 16.06 -19.58 4.72
CA GLY A 96 16.89 -20.44 5.58
C GLY A 96 18.30 -20.73 5.06
N VAL A 97 18.69 -20.22 3.88
CA VAL A 97 20.04 -20.45 3.34
C VAL A 97 21.10 -19.88 4.29
N ILE A 98 22.17 -20.65 4.50
CA ILE A 98 23.30 -20.27 5.33
C ILE A 98 24.56 -20.32 4.46
N GLY A 99 25.45 -19.35 4.62
CA GLY A 99 26.72 -19.29 3.92
C GLY A 99 27.70 -18.28 4.53
N ASP A 100 28.86 -18.09 3.91
CA ASP A 100 29.81 -17.06 4.29
C ASP A 100 29.12 -15.69 4.19
N SER A 101 29.25 -14.85 5.23
CA SER A 101 28.62 -13.54 5.27
C SER A 101 29.01 -12.64 4.09
N LYS A 102 30.21 -12.85 3.52
CA LYS A 102 30.69 -12.11 2.33
C LYS A 102 29.85 -12.38 1.07
N VAL A 103 29.17 -13.52 0.99
CA VAL A 103 28.28 -13.86 -0.14
C VAL A 103 26.93 -13.14 -0.05
N PHE A 104 26.59 -12.62 1.13
CA PHE A 104 25.34 -11.90 1.40
C PHE A 104 25.46 -10.38 1.20
N ASN A 105 26.43 -9.91 0.45
CA ASN A 105 26.61 -8.48 0.21
C ASN A 105 25.63 -7.94 -0.84
N GLY A 106 25.12 -6.75 -0.60
CA GLY A 106 24.24 -6.04 -1.50
C GLY A 106 24.00 -4.58 -1.08
N PHE A 107 23.01 -3.99 -1.69
CA PHE A 107 22.59 -2.62 -1.37
C PHE A 107 21.08 -2.58 -1.15
N TRP A 108 20.65 -1.74 -0.22
CA TRP A 108 19.26 -1.42 -0.05
C TRP A 108 18.70 -0.84 -1.35
N THR A 109 17.44 -1.16 -1.62
CA THR A 109 16.64 -0.44 -2.62
C THR A 109 15.56 0.38 -1.92
N PRO A 110 15.02 1.44 -2.51
CA PRO A 110 13.91 2.17 -1.93
C PRO A 110 12.73 1.27 -1.54
N ARG A 111 12.44 0.24 -2.34
CA ARG A 111 11.43 -0.77 -2.04
C ARG A 111 11.71 -1.53 -0.74
N THR A 112 12.93 -2.05 -0.58
CA THR A 112 13.30 -2.84 0.62
C THR A 112 13.39 -1.97 1.86
N ILE A 113 13.83 -0.71 1.74
CA ILE A 113 13.81 0.26 2.85
C ILE A 113 12.37 0.50 3.30
N LEU A 114 11.46 0.81 2.36
CA LEU A 114 10.04 1.04 2.67
C LEU A 114 9.39 -0.18 3.34
N GLN A 115 9.67 -1.39 2.84
CA GLN A 115 9.14 -2.62 3.42
C GLN A 115 9.66 -2.83 4.85
N PHE A 116 10.96 -2.67 5.06
CA PHE A 116 11.58 -2.83 6.37
C PHE A 116 11.07 -1.81 7.38
N LEU A 117 11.11 -0.52 7.05
CA LEU A 117 10.62 0.52 7.94
C LEU A 117 9.11 0.37 8.19
N GLY A 118 8.34 0.15 7.14
CA GLY A 118 6.88 0.08 7.24
C GLY A 118 6.39 -1.11 8.05
N THR A 119 7.00 -2.26 7.89
CA THR A 119 6.55 -3.53 8.50
C THR A 119 7.39 -3.87 9.73
N GLU A 120 8.72 -3.99 9.55
CA GLU A 120 9.59 -4.52 10.59
C GLU A 120 9.90 -3.52 11.71
N CYS A 121 9.81 -2.21 11.43
CA CYS A 121 10.03 -1.18 12.45
C CYS A 121 8.70 -0.63 12.97
N PHE A 122 7.98 0.12 12.15
CA PHE A 122 6.83 0.88 12.64
C PHE A 122 5.66 0.01 13.07
N ARG A 123 5.29 -1.05 12.31
CA ARG A 123 4.20 -1.95 12.71
C ARG A 123 4.53 -2.81 13.92
N LYS A 124 5.80 -3.07 14.22
CA LYS A 124 6.19 -3.72 15.48
C LYS A 124 5.98 -2.83 16.70
N ILE A 125 6.13 -1.51 16.54
CA ILE A 125 5.83 -0.55 17.60
C ILE A 125 4.31 -0.42 17.79
N SER A 126 3.58 -0.24 16.70
CA SER A 126 2.12 -0.17 16.68
C SER A 126 1.58 -0.81 15.39
N PRO A 127 0.86 -1.93 15.47
CA PRO A 127 0.28 -2.58 14.28
C PRO A 127 -0.67 -1.67 13.49
N SER A 128 -1.33 -0.72 14.15
CA SER A 128 -2.29 0.23 13.57
C SER A 128 -1.67 1.56 13.11
N VAL A 129 -0.35 1.75 13.25
CA VAL A 129 0.29 3.06 13.04
C VAL A 129 -0.09 3.75 11.72
N TRP A 130 -0.15 3.00 10.63
CA TRP A 130 -0.47 3.55 9.31
C TRP A 130 -1.95 3.82 9.12
N SER A 131 -2.83 2.94 9.63
CA SER A 131 -4.27 3.16 9.62
C SER A 131 -4.68 4.32 10.51
N ASP A 132 -4.12 4.43 11.71
CA ASP A 132 -4.38 5.53 12.63
C ASP A 132 -3.94 6.87 12.02
N TYR A 133 -2.75 6.89 11.40
CA TYR A 133 -2.26 8.07 10.69
C TYR A 133 -3.16 8.44 9.51
N ALA A 134 -3.54 7.47 8.66
CA ALA A 134 -4.37 7.73 7.48
C ALA A 134 -5.76 8.24 7.87
N ILE A 135 -6.42 7.60 8.84
CA ILE A 135 -7.74 8.03 9.34
C ILE A 135 -7.66 9.42 9.99
N SER A 136 -6.63 9.68 10.81
CA SER A 136 -6.43 11.01 11.41
C SER A 136 -6.21 12.08 10.35
N SER A 137 -5.42 11.78 9.31
CA SER A 137 -5.16 12.69 8.20
C SER A 137 -6.39 12.95 7.35
N ALA A 138 -7.15 11.89 7.02
CA ALA A 138 -8.43 12.02 6.31
C ALA A 138 -9.44 12.89 7.10
N ARG A 139 -9.53 12.69 8.42
CA ARG A 139 -10.35 13.52 9.31
C ARG A 139 -9.93 14.99 9.24
N LYS A 140 -8.63 15.27 9.33
CA LYS A 140 -8.10 16.65 9.22
C LYS A 140 -8.47 17.29 7.88
N ILE A 141 -8.32 16.55 6.77
CA ILE A 141 -8.71 17.01 5.44
C ILE A 141 -10.20 17.38 5.41
N LEU A 142 -11.07 16.50 5.91
CA LEU A 142 -12.51 16.67 5.86
C LEU A 142 -13.05 17.79 6.78
N THR A 143 -12.33 18.09 7.88
CA THR A 143 -12.73 19.09 8.88
C THR A 143 -12.00 20.44 8.75
N SER A 144 -10.95 20.50 7.92
CA SER A 144 -10.19 21.74 7.71
C SER A 144 -10.91 22.68 6.72
N GLY A 145 -10.57 23.98 6.77
CA GLY A 145 -11.03 24.94 5.76
C GLY A 145 -10.50 24.66 4.34
N ALA A 146 -9.58 23.70 4.18
CA ALA A 146 -9.06 23.18 2.93
C ALA A 146 -9.77 21.88 2.49
N ALA A 147 -10.94 21.56 3.08
CA ALA A 147 -11.74 20.40 2.67
C ALA A 147 -12.04 20.46 1.16
N PRO A 148 -12.15 19.29 0.48
CA PRO A 148 -12.55 19.24 -0.91
C PRO A 148 -13.85 20.01 -1.13
N LYS A 149 -13.87 20.86 -2.17
CA LYS A 149 -15.01 21.78 -2.43
C LYS A 149 -16.21 21.14 -3.14
N GLY A 150 -16.19 19.83 -3.31
CA GLY A 150 -17.29 19.10 -3.92
C GLY A 150 -18.58 19.12 -3.07
N PRO A 151 -19.73 18.78 -3.65
CA PRO A 151 -21.01 18.75 -2.95
C PRO A 151 -21.03 17.77 -1.77
N VAL A 152 -20.17 16.76 -1.81
CA VAL A 152 -19.94 15.81 -0.73
C VAL A 152 -18.44 15.67 -0.55
N PRO A 153 -17.80 16.42 0.36
CA PRO A 153 -16.37 16.27 0.63
C PRO A 153 -16.03 14.84 1.04
N PHE A 154 -15.02 14.25 0.42
CA PHE A 154 -14.58 12.88 0.71
C PHE A 154 -13.09 12.69 0.47
N VAL A 155 -12.55 11.60 1.02
CA VAL A 155 -11.16 11.19 0.85
C VAL A 155 -11.10 9.79 0.22
N VAL A 156 -10.23 9.62 -0.77
CA VAL A 156 -9.90 8.32 -1.36
C VAL A 156 -8.55 7.86 -0.83
N LEU A 157 -8.51 6.67 -0.23
CA LEU A 157 -7.29 5.97 0.19
C LEU A 157 -6.95 4.90 -0.84
N THR A 158 -5.80 4.98 -1.53
CA THR A 158 -5.56 4.20 -2.76
C THR A 158 -4.77 2.91 -2.61
N ASP A 159 -4.19 2.62 -1.47
CA ASP A 159 -3.27 1.50 -1.30
C ASP A 159 -3.57 0.61 -0.08
N LEU A 160 -4.85 0.40 0.21
CA LEU A 160 -5.28 -0.54 1.25
C LEU A 160 -4.76 -1.95 0.94
N ARG A 161 -4.03 -2.53 1.90
CA ARG A 161 -3.37 -3.84 1.74
C ARG A 161 -3.61 -4.80 2.90
N PHE A 162 -3.91 -4.29 4.09
CA PHE A 162 -4.01 -5.09 5.30
C PHE A 162 -5.45 -5.12 5.82
N LYS A 163 -5.82 -6.25 6.41
CA LYS A 163 -7.15 -6.40 7.03
C LYS A 163 -7.38 -5.36 8.14
N SER A 164 -6.36 -5.05 8.92
CA SER A 164 -6.41 -4.00 9.96
C SER A 164 -6.70 -2.60 9.40
N GLU A 165 -6.22 -2.30 8.18
CA GLU A 165 -6.52 -1.04 7.49
C GLU A 165 -7.98 -0.99 7.05
N ALA A 166 -8.51 -2.10 6.52
CA ALA A 166 -9.92 -2.20 6.16
C ALA A 166 -10.83 -2.06 7.38
N GLU A 167 -10.49 -2.72 8.49
CA GLU A 167 -11.21 -2.64 9.75
C GLU A 167 -11.23 -1.21 10.30
N ALA A 168 -10.11 -0.49 10.21
CA ALA A 168 -10.04 0.92 10.62
C ALA A 168 -10.92 1.82 9.75
N VAL A 169 -11.00 1.58 8.43
CA VAL A 169 -11.88 2.32 7.52
C VAL A 169 -13.35 2.05 7.86
N TRP A 170 -13.74 0.79 8.04
CA TRP A 170 -15.12 0.43 8.41
C TRP A 170 -15.51 0.99 9.78
N ALA A 171 -14.61 0.99 10.75
CA ALA A 171 -14.86 1.51 12.11
C ALA A 171 -15.25 3.00 12.12
N VAL A 172 -14.81 3.77 11.14
CA VAL A 172 -15.18 5.19 11.00
C VAL A 172 -16.31 5.42 10.00
N GLY A 173 -16.96 4.35 9.53
CA GLY A 173 -18.09 4.42 8.58
C GLY A 173 -17.68 4.62 7.13
N GLY A 174 -16.39 4.47 6.80
CA GLY A 174 -15.88 4.48 5.43
C GLY A 174 -16.22 3.19 4.67
N GLN A 175 -15.97 3.19 3.38
CA GLN A 175 -16.20 2.06 2.49
C GLN A 175 -14.89 1.53 1.92
N VAL A 176 -14.80 0.22 1.72
CA VAL A 176 -13.70 -0.46 1.03
C VAL A 176 -14.22 -0.95 -0.33
N TRP A 177 -13.56 -0.50 -1.40
CA TRP A 177 -13.87 -0.89 -2.77
C TRP A 177 -12.70 -1.69 -3.34
N ARG A 178 -12.99 -2.82 -3.96
CA ARG A 178 -11.97 -3.67 -4.58
C ARG A 178 -11.90 -3.40 -6.07
N ILE A 179 -10.69 -3.12 -6.55
CA ILE A 179 -10.38 -3.07 -7.98
C ILE A 179 -9.76 -4.39 -8.38
N ARG A 180 -10.38 -5.10 -9.31
CA ARG A 180 -9.91 -6.36 -9.87
C ARG A 180 -9.46 -6.16 -11.31
N ARG A 181 -8.30 -6.69 -11.64
CA ARG A 181 -7.79 -6.76 -12.99
C ARG A 181 -7.37 -8.20 -13.28
N PRO A 182 -8.06 -8.93 -14.18
CA PRO A 182 -7.81 -10.36 -14.42
C PRO A 182 -6.35 -10.70 -14.70
N GLU A 183 -5.67 -9.89 -15.52
CA GLU A 183 -4.25 -10.05 -15.84
C GLU A 183 -3.33 -9.99 -14.60
N THR A 184 -3.72 -9.29 -13.56
CA THR A 184 -2.94 -9.21 -12.30
C THR A 184 -3.29 -10.34 -11.34
N ASP A 185 -4.48 -10.91 -11.46
CA ASP A 185 -4.94 -12.02 -10.62
C ASP A 185 -4.27 -13.34 -11.05
N GLU A 186 -3.99 -13.53 -12.35
CA GLU A 186 -3.30 -14.70 -12.89
C GLU A 186 -1.80 -14.74 -12.58
N VAL A 187 -1.11 -13.60 -12.60
CA VAL A 187 0.34 -13.50 -12.34
C VAL A 187 0.71 -13.79 -10.88
N ALA A 188 -0.22 -13.67 -9.97
CA ALA A 188 0.02 -13.91 -8.53
C ALA A 188 0.35 -15.36 -8.17
N THR A 189 0.19 -16.31 -9.09
CA THR A 189 0.55 -17.72 -8.89
C THR A 189 2.04 -18.00 -9.07
N GLY A 190 2.82 -17.05 -9.62
CA GLY A 190 4.24 -17.23 -9.96
C GLY A 190 5.27 -16.55 -9.05
N LEU A 191 4.91 -15.49 -8.36
CA LEU A 191 5.76 -14.81 -7.39
C LEU A 191 5.21 -15.10 -6.00
N LYS A 192 5.99 -15.79 -5.16
CA LYS A 192 5.66 -15.98 -3.72
C LYS A 192 5.44 -14.59 -3.12
N GLY A 193 4.16 -14.18 -3.07
CA GLY A 193 3.73 -12.83 -2.75
C GLY A 193 4.21 -12.40 -1.38
N HIS A 194 4.59 -11.15 -1.29
CA HIS A 194 4.85 -10.48 -0.02
C HIS A 194 3.63 -10.62 0.90
N ALA A 195 3.80 -10.72 2.21
CA ALA A 195 2.73 -10.90 3.20
C ALA A 195 1.55 -9.91 3.00
N SER A 196 1.83 -8.68 2.55
CA SER A 196 0.83 -7.65 2.28
C SER A 196 -0.11 -7.94 1.09
N GLU A 197 0.30 -8.77 0.12
CA GLU A 197 -0.56 -9.16 -1.01
C GLU A 197 -1.45 -10.34 -0.63
N ASN A 198 -0.94 -11.25 0.20
CA ASN A 198 -1.71 -12.40 0.69
C ASN A 198 -2.79 -11.97 1.68
N GLU A 199 -2.54 -10.95 2.50
CA GLU A 199 -3.48 -10.54 3.53
C GLU A 199 -4.72 -9.84 2.95
N GLN A 200 -4.57 -9.05 1.87
CA GLN A 200 -5.74 -8.47 1.19
C GLN A 200 -6.65 -9.54 0.56
N ASP A 201 -6.11 -10.70 0.16
CA ASP A 201 -6.89 -11.81 -0.39
C ASP A 201 -7.74 -12.49 0.69
N SER A 202 -7.36 -12.36 1.97
CA SER A 202 -8.16 -12.85 3.11
C SER A 202 -9.45 -12.05 3.34
N ILE A 203 -9.57 -10.85 2.75
CA ILE A 203 -10.79 -10.05 2.82
C ILE A 203 -11.72 -10.52 1.69
N PRO A 204 -12.87 -11.15 1.97
CA PRO A 204 -13.77 -11.61 0.93
C PRO A 204 -14.47 -10.42 0.24
N ASP A 205 -14.86 -10.60 -1.03
CA ASP A 205 -15.58 -9.58 -1.80
C ASP A 205 -16.89 -9.16 -1.14
N SER A 206 -17.54 -10.06 -0.41
CA SER A 206 -18.77 -9.78 0.34
C SER A 206 -18.60 -8.74 1.47
N LYS A 207 -17.36 -8.46 1.89
CA LYS A 207 -17.02 -7.39 2.84
C LYS A 207 -16.74 -6.06 2.16
N CYS A 208 -16.50 -6.05 0.85
CA CYS A 208 -16.31 -4.84 0.06
C CYS A 208 -17.67 -4.25 -0.33
N GLN A 209 -17.81 -2.94 -0.21
CA GLN A 209 -19.03 -2.24 -0.60
C GLN A 209 -19.17 -2.11 -2.12
N ALA A 210 -18.06 -2.23 -2.85
CA ALA A 210 -18.05 -2.37 -4.31
C ALA A 210 -16.89 -3.27 -4.77
N VAL A 211 -17.11 -4.02 -5.84
CA VAL A 211 -16.08 -4.76 -6.57
C VAL A 211 -16.12 -4.30 -8.02
N ILE A 212 -15.04 -3.68 -8.47
CA ILE A 212 -14.97 -3.00 -9.77
C ILE A 212 -13.95 -3.75 -10.65
N MET A 213 -14.42 -4.26 -11.78
CA MET A 213 -13.56 -4.91 -12.77
C MET A 213 -12.86 -3.86 -13.62
N ASN A 214 -11.54 -3.98 -13.76
CA ASN A 214 -10.69 -3.18 -14.63
C ASN A 214 -10.10 -4.08 -15.73
N ASP A 215 -10.96 -4.57 -16.60
CA ASP A 215 -10.67 -5.54 -17.66
C ASP A 215 -10.81 -4.96 -19.07
N GLY A 216 -10.88 -3.64 -19.19
CA GLY A 216 -11.10 -2.95 -20.45
C GLY A 216 -10.37 -1.62 -20.55
N THR A 217 -10.96 -0.69 -21.27
CA THR A 217 -10.43 0.67 -21.46
C THR A 217 -10.59 1.54 -20.21
N LEU A 218 -9.90 2.67 -20.16
CA LEU A 218 -10.07 3.67 -19.12
C LEU A 218 -11.52 4.21 -19.05
N ASP A 219 -12.19 4.36 -20.19
CA ASP A 219 -13.59 4.77 -20.25
C ASP A 219 -14.52 3.73 -19.64
N SER A 220 -14.25 2.44 -19.89
CA SER A 220 -14.98 1.33 -19.26
C SER A 220 -14.84 1.36 -17.74
N LEU A 221 -13.61 1.52 -17.23
CA LEU A 221 -13.34 1.67 -15.81
C LEU A 221 -14.10 2.89 -15.23
N ARG A 222 -14.01 4.04 -15.93
CA ARG A 222 -14.69 5.27 -15.52
C ARG A 222 -16.21 5.07 -15.43
N GLY A 223 -16.82 4.42 -16.43
CA GLY A 223 -18.26 4.12 -16.42
C GLY A 223 -18.71 3.30 -15.22
N ARG A 224 -17.93 2.26 -14.87
CA ARG A 224 -18.20 1.43 -13.69
C ARG A 224 -18.04 2.22 -12.38
N LEU A 225 -16.98 3.03 -12.29
CA LEU A 225 -16.76 3.89 -11.13
C LEU A 225 -17.88 4.92 -10.93
N VAL A 226 -18.40 5.54 -12.02
CA VAL A 226 -19.53 6.48 -11.97
C VAL A 226 -20.75 5.83 -11.36
N GLY A 227 -21.09 4.60 -11.78
CA GLY A 227 -22.23 3.85 -11.24
C GLY A 227 -22.15 3.65 -9.73
N GLU A 228 -21.02 3.14 -9.24
CA GLU A 228 -20.80 2.88 -7.81
C GLU A 228 -20.68 4.20 -7.01
N PHE A 229 -20.03 5.21 -7.56
CA PHE A 229 -19.88 6.50 -6.92
C PHE A 229 -21.23 7.23 -6.73
N ASN A 230 -22.14 7.12 -7.69
CA ASN A 230 -23.49 7.70 -7.54
C ASN A 230 -24.29 6.98 -6.43
N LYS A 231 -24.25 5.65 -6.36
CA LYS A 231 -24.85 4.89 -5.25
C LYS A 231 -24.27 5.32 -3.90
N TRP A 232 -22.94 5.47 -3.84
CA TRP A 232 -22.27 5.93 -2.64
C TRP A 232 -22.71 7.35 -2.24
N LYS A 233 -22.74 8.31 -3.17
CA LYS A 233 -23.21 9.69 -2.90
C LYS A 233 -24.64 9.72 -2.35
N ASP A 234 -25.52 8.91 -2.93
CA ASP A 234 -26.92 8.89 -2.48
C ASP A 234 -27.03 8.32 -1.07
N SER A 235 -26.19 7.32 -0.71
CA SER A 235 -26.14 6.80 0.66
C SER A 235 -25.58 7.79 1.69
N GLN A 236 -24.93 8.89 1.26
CA GLN A 236 -24.41 9.93 2.16
C GLN A 236 -25.45 11.04 2.47
N LYS A 237 -26.59 11.02 1.78
CA LYS A 237 -27.67 12.00 1.98
C LYS A 237 -28.69 11.57 3.06
N SER A 238 -28.63 10.30 3.44
CA SER A 238 -29.48 9.70 4.48
C SER A 238 -28.84 9.81 5.86
#